data_0d9327d571bc898a9021bcf2535abde8
#
_entry.id   0d9327d571bc898a9021bcf2535abde8
#
_cell.length_a   1.000
_cell.length_b   1.000
_cell.length_c   1.000
_cell.angle_alpha   90.00
_cell.angle_beta   90.00
_cell.angle_gamma   90.00
#
_symmetry.space_group_name_H-M   'P 1'
#
loop_
_entity.id
_entity.type
_entity.pdbx_description
1 polymer ?
#
loop_
_entity_poly.entity_id
_entity_poly.type
_entity_poly.pdbx_seq_one_letter_code
_entity_poly.pdbx_strand_id
1 'polypeptide(L)'
;MAHILIADDDELIAEMAADILIKAGHACGWVGDGESALELLRWRRPDLLLLDQDMPGLTGAQVLRSVRCCADTYDLPVIMSTGISGTQDENVAYHNGAQAYLRKPFQAPTLLRQVEFVLQARARRPGHVSLMDYLEQATGRWRDAPRPRAVC
;
A
#
# COMPACT_ATOMS: atom_id res chain seq x y z
N MET A 1 13.15 -9.32 3.86
CA MET A 1 12.75 -8.08 4.58
C MET A 1 12.01 -7.16 3.63
N ALA A 2 10.86 -6.68 4.02
CA ALA A 2 10.08 -5.72 3.25
C ALA A 2 9.93 -4.40 4.02
N HIS A 3 9.76 -3.30 3.28
CA HIS A 3 9.40 -2.00 3.85
C HIS A 3 7.88 -1.83 3.75
N ILE A 4 7.23 -1.68 4.88
CA ILE A 4 5.77 -1.59 4.97
C ILE A 4 5.40 -0.23 5.55
N LEU A 5 4.57 0.50 4.82
CA LEU A 5 3.97 1.75 5.30
C LEU A 5 2.61 1.44 5.90
N ILE A 6 2.39 1.88 7.13
CA ILE A 6 1.11 1.75 7.83
C ILE A 6 0.45 3.14 7.83
N ALA A 7 -0.74 3.24 7.26
CA ALA A 7 -1.59 4.43 7.31
C ALA A 7 -2.82 4.12 8.15
N ASP A 8 -2.86 4.64 9.36
CA ASP A 8 -3.93 4.41 10.33
C ASP A 8 -3.96 5.59 11.32
N ASP A 9 -5.12 6.15 11.60
CA ASP A 9 -5.28 7.25 12.55
C ASP A 9 -5.24 6.80 14.01
N ASP A 10 -5.40 5.51 14.26
CA ASP A 10 -5.27 4.92 15.60
C ASP A 10 -3.82 4.50 15.86
N GLU A 11 -3.13 5.31 16.67
CA GLU A 11 -1.72 5.09 17.01
C GLU A 11 -1.48 3.73 17.66
N LEU A 12 -2.38 3.27 18.54
CA LEU A 12 -2.24 1.99 19.21
C LEU A 12 -2.30 0.82 18.23
N ILE A 13 -3.22 0.87 17.28
CA ILE A 13 -3.32 -0.16 16.25
C ILE A 13 -2.11 -0.13 15.34
N ALA A 14 -1.65 1.06 14.95
CA ALA A 14 -0.46 1.22 14.13
C ALA A 14 0.80 0.67 14.83
N GLU A 15 0.97 0.98 16.10
CA GLU A 15 2.09 0.45 16.91
C GLU A 15 2.03 -1.08 17.04
N MET A 16 0.86 -1.61 17.29
CA MET A 16 0.66 -3.06 17.39
C MET A 16 1.01 -3.75 16.06
N ALA A 17 0.51 -3.23 14.95
CA ALA A 17 0.82 -3.77 13.63
C ALA A 17 2.32 -3.67 13.32
N ALA A 18 2.93 -2.53 13.60
CA ALA A 18 4.37 -2.33 13.40
C ALA A 18 5.20 -3.30 14.22
N ASP A 19 4.85 -3.49 15.50
CA ASP A 19 5.55 -4.43 16.37
C ASP A 19 5.50 -5.87 15.84
N ILE A 20 4.33 -6.31 15.41
CA ILE A 20 4.14 -7.63 14.82
C ILE A 20 5.03 -7.81 13.57
N LEU A 21 5.02 -6.81 12.68
CA LEU A 21 5.75 -6.87 11.42
C LEU A 21 7.26 -6.74 11.61
N ILE A 22 7.71 -5.89 12.52
CA ILE A 22 9.13 -5.74 12.84
C ILE A 22 9.69 -7.03 13.45
N LYS A 23 8.95 -7.68 14.33
CA LYS A 23 9.35 -8.98 14.90
C LYS A 23 9.42 -10.07 13.84
N ALA A 24 8.66 -9.94 12.76
CA ALA A 24 8.72 -10.85 11.62
C ALA A 24 9.84 -10.52 10.62
N GLY A 25 10.63 -9.49 10.87
CA GLY A 25 11.80 -9.12 10.06
C GLY A 25 11.54 -8.02 9.03
N HIS A 26 10.41 -7.32 9.09
CA HIS A 26 10.10 -6.20 8.19
C HIS A 26 10.47 -4.85 8.81
N ALA A 27 10.66 -3.85 7.97
CA ALA A 27 10.79 -2.46 8.39
C ALA A 27 9.45 -1.76 8.21
N CYS A 28 9.04 -0.96 9.19
CA CYS A 28 7.74 -0.29 9.16
C CYS A 28 7.90 1.23 9.34
N GLY A 29 7.08 1.97 8.60
CA GLY A 29 6.80 3.37 8.84
C GLY A 29 5.32 3.55 9.14
N TRP A 30 4.95 4.64 9.80
CA TRP A 30 3.58 4.95 10.15
C TRP A 30 3.24 6.40 9.83
N VAL A 31 2.05 6.61 9.29
CA VAL A 31 1.41 7.91 9.11
C VAL A 31 -0.03 7.83 9.63
N GLY A 32 -0.55 8.95 10.12
CA GLY A 32 -1.85 9.00 10.78
C GLY A 32 -3.01 9.44 9.90
N ASP A 33 -2.78 9.75 8.64
CA ASP A 33 -3.82 10.20 7.70
C ASP A 33 -3.45 9.88 6.25
N GLY A 34 -4.46 10.00 5.37
CA GLY A 34 -4.29 9.65 3.97
C GLY A 34 -3.44 10.65 3.19
N GLU A 35 -3.49 11.92 3.53
CA GLU A 35 -2.70 12.96 2.86
C GLU A 35 -1.21 12.75 3.14
N SER A 36 -0.86 12.46 4.39
CA SER A 36 0.51 12.14 4.78
C SER A 36 1.01 10.87 4.08
N ALA A 37 0.16 9.87 3.92
CA ALA A 37 0.48 8.67 3.17
C ALA A 37 0.82 8.97 1.71
N LEU A 38 -0.03 9.73 1.02
CA LEU A 38 0.20 10.12 -0.38
C LEU A 38 1.45 11.00 -0.53
N GLU A 39 1.69 11.92 0.41
CA GLU A 39 2.89 12.74 0.39
C GLU A 39 4.16 11.90 0.53
N LEU A 40 4.17 10.95 1.45
CA LEU A 40 5.33 10.06 1.64
C LEU A 40 5.57 9.18 0.41
N LEU A 41 4.51 8.70 -0.24
CA LEU A 41 4.60 7.86 -1.43
C LEU A 41 5.23 8.59 -2.63
N ARG A 42 5.23 9.91 -2.66
CA ARG A 42 5.93 10.71 -3.68
C ARG A 42 7.46 10.57 -3.60
N TRP A 43 7.97 10.32 -2.40
CA TRP A 43 9.41 10.31 -2.12
C TRP A 43 9.97 8.93 -1.90
N ARG A 44 9.17 8.03 -1.34
CA ARG A 44 9.57 6.67 -1.00
C ARG A 44 8.47 5.70 -1.36
N ARG A 45 8.83 4.67 -2.08
CA ARG A 45 7.92 3.58 -2.38
C ARG A 45 8.16 2.43 -1.39
N PRO A 46 7.21 2.10 -0.53
CA PRO A 46 7.28 0.89 0.27
C PRO A 46 7.02 -0.34 -0.60
N ASP A 47 7.28 -1.50 -0.06
CA ASP A 47 6.92 -2.77 -0.70
C ASP A 47 5.44 -3.11 -0.54
N LEU A 48 4.81 -2.57 0.51
CA LEU A 48 3.42 -2.79 0.83
C LEU A 48 2.86 -1.60 1.61
N LEU A 49 1.61 -1.26 1.36
CA LEU A 49 0.83 -0.28 2.12
C LEU A 49 -0.28 -1.00 2.88
N LEU A 50 -0.26 -0.90 4.20
CA LEU A 50 -1.36 -1.30 5.07
C LEU A 50 -2.20 -0.05 5.35
N LEU A 51 -3.41 0.00 4.81
CA LEU A 51 -4.21 1.21 4.69
C LEU A 51 -5.53 1.07 5.44
N ASP A 52 -5.74 1.92 6.43
CA ASP A 52 -7.03 2.00 7.14
C ASP A 52 -8.09 2.70 6.28
N GLN A 53 -9.31 2.18 6.31
CA GLN A 53 -10.45 2.79 5.62
C GLN A 53 -10.92 4.06 6.30
N ASP A 54 -10.97 4.07 7.63
CA ASP A 54 -11.55 5.17 8.41
C ASP A 54 -10.46 6.09 8.94
N MET A 55 -10.13 7.12 8.18
CA MET A 55 -9.17 8.14 8.55
C MET A 55 -9.76 9.54 8.36
N PRO A 56 -9.32 10.53 9.15
CA PRO A 56 -9.75 11.91 8.94
C PRO A 56 -9.23 12.45 7.59
N GLY A 57 -10.03 13.28 6.95
CA GLY A 57 -9.71 13.81 5.62
C GLY A 57 -10.00 12.78 4.53
N LEU A 58 -8.96 12.24 3.91
CA LEU A 58 -9.11 11.20 2.89
C LEU A 58 -9.43 9.85 3.51
N THR A 59 -10.44 9.18 2.99
CA THR A 59 -10.71 7.78 3.34
C THR A 59 -9.68 6.85 2.71
N GLY A 60 -9.57 5.63 3.24
CA GLY A 60 -8.71 4.62 2.64
C GLY A 60 -9.04 4.34 1.17
N ALA A 61 -10.32 4.31 0.81
CA ALA A 61 -10.75 4.12 -0.58
C ALA A 61 -10.26 5.26 -1.49
N GLN A 62 -10.29 6.50 -1.00
CA GLN A 62 -9.78 7.65 -1.76
C GLN A 62 -8.26 7.59 -1.94
N VAL A 63 -7.53 7.21 -0.90
CA VAL A 63 -6.08 6.99 -0.98
C VAL A 63 -5.75 5.89 -1.97
N LEU A 64 -6.44 4.76 -1.90
CA LEU A 64 -6.25 3.63 -2.82
C LEU A 64 -6.49 4.04 -4.26
N ARG A 65 -7.53 4.81 -4.52
CA ARG A 65 -7.81 5.33 -5.86
C ARG A 65 -6.67 6.19 -6.38
N SER A 66 -6.15 7.10 -5.55
CA SER A 66 -5.01 7.93 -5.90
C SER A 66 -3.77 7.10 -6.18
N VAL A 67 -3.49 6.09 -5.37
CA VAL A 67 -2.37 5.16 -5.56
C VAL A 67 -2.48 4.45 -6.92
N ARG A 68 -3.67 4.01 -7.31
CA ARG A 68 -3.89 3.29 -8.58
C ARG A 68 -3.87 4.22 -9.81
N CYS A 69 -4.06 5.51 -9.61
CA CYS A 69 -3.99 6.50 -10.70
C CYS A 69 -2.58 7.02 -10.98
N CYS A 70 -1.62 6.79 -10.09
CA CYS A 70 -0.25 7.27 -10.25
C CYS A 70 0.64 6.25 -10.94
N ALA A 71 1.41 6.68 -11.93
CA ALA A 71 2.32 5.80 -12.66
C ALA A 71 3.36 5.11 -11.78
N ASP A 72 3.82 5.78 -10.71
CA ASP A 72 4.83 5.24 -9.81
C ASP A 72 4.28 4.27 -8.75
N THR A 73 2.97 4.27 -8.52
CA THR A 73 2.34 3.51 -7.42
C THR A 73 1.17 2.64 -7.85
N TYR A 74 0.79 2.63 -9.13
CA TYR A 74 -0.39 1.91 -9.59
C TYR A 74 -0.38 0.41 -9.27
N ASP A 75 0.80 -0.18 -9.11
CA ASP A 75 1.01 -1.59 -8.82
C ASP A 75 1.44 -1.85 -7.36
N LEU A 76 1.47 -0.82 -6.53
CA LEU A 76 1.82 -0.96 -5.12
C LEU A 76 0.85 -1.92 -4.42
N PRO A 77 1.36 -2.98 -3.77
CA PRO A 77 0.50 -3.86 -2.98
C PRO A 77 -0.16 -3.11 -1.82
N VAL A 78 -1.48 -3.21 -1.73
CA VAL A 78 -2.27 -2.56 -0.69
C VAL A 78 -3.14 -3.58 0.02
N ILE A 79 -3.05 -3.61 1.33
CA ILE A 79 -3.98 -4.33 2.21
C ILE A 79 -4.87 -3.29 2.87
N MET A 80 -6.19 -3.37 2.62
CA MET A 80 -7.16 -2.52 3.30
C MET A 80 -7.47 -3.08 4.67
N SER A 81 -7.48 -2.21 5.67
CA SER A 81 -7.83 -2.56 7.04
C SER A 81 -9.04 -1.75 7.50
N THR A 82 -10.04 -2.40 8.08
CA THR A 82 -11.24 -1.70 8.53
C THR A 82 -11.91 -2.39 9.71
N GLY A 83 -12.55 -1.61 10.58
CA GLY A 83 -13.41 -2.10 11.65
C GLY A 83 -14.85 -2.37 11.21
N ILE A 84 -15.22 -1.97 10.01
CA ILE A 84 -16.57 -2.16 9.49
C ILE A 84 -16.66 -3.54 8.85
N SER A 85 -17.51 -4.40 9.40
CA SER A 85 -17.77 -5.72 8.86
C SER A 85 -18.95 -5.64 7.88
N GLY A 86 -18.65 -5.69 6.60
CA GLY A 86 -19.67 -5.76 5.56
C GLY A 86 -19.08 -6.30 4.27
N THR A 87 -19.77 -7.24 3.63
CA THR A 87 -19.36 -7.78 2.34
C THR A 87 -19.28 -6.72 1.25
N GLN A 88 -20.07 -5.64 1.38
CA GLN A 88 -20.03 -4.52 0.43
C GLN A 88 -18.72 -3.76 0.52
N ASP A 89 -18.19 -3.51 1.71
CA ASP A 89 -16.93 -2.79 1.88
C ASP A 89 -15.74 -3.58 1.36
N GLU A 90 -15.73 -4.89 1.55
CA GLU A 90 -14.73 -5.78 0.97
C GLU A 90 -14.76 -5.75 -0.54
N ASN A 91 -15.96 -5.87 -1.13
CA ASN A 91 -16.13 -5.83 -2.58
C ASN A 91 -15.68 -4.49 -3.17
N VAL A 92 -15.98 -3.38 -2.51
CA VAL A 92 -15.53 -2.06 -2.93
C VAL A 92 -14.02 -1.95 -2.87
N ALA A 93 -13.39 -2.46 -1.80
CA ALA A 93 -11.94 -2.46 -1.66
C ALA A 93 -11.25 -3.27 -2.77
N TYR A 94 -11.72 -4.46 -3.07
CA TYR A 94 -11.20 -5.29 -4.16
C TYR A 94 -11.46 -4.66 -5.53
N HIS A 95 -12.64 -4.09 -5.73
CA HIS A 95 -12.98 -3.39 -6.98
C HIS A 95 -12.07 -2.18 -7.21
N ASN A 96 -11.67 -1.47 -6.15
CA ASN A 96 -10.73 -0.35 -6.24
C ASN A 96 -9.25 -0.78 -6.33
N GLY A 97 -8.97 -2.07 -6.29
CA GLY A 97 -7.65 -2.62 -6.54
C GLY A 97 -6.82 -2.95 -5.31
N ALA A 98 -7.44 -3.21 -4.15
CA ALA A 98 -6.73 -3.77 -3.01
C ALA A 98 -6.38 -5.25 -3.27
N GLN A 99 -5.19 -5.68 -2.87
CA GLN A 99 -4.75 -7.07 -2.99
C GLN A 99 -5.32 -7.94 -1.88
N ALA A 100 -5.62 -7.37 -0.72
CA ALA A 100 -6.20 -8.09 0.40
C ALA A 100 -7.00 -7.15 1.29
N TYR A 101 -7.79 -7.74 2.15
CA TYR A 101 -8.66 -7.05 3.09
C TYR A 101 -8.47 -7.65 4.48
N LEU A 102 -8.26 -6.81 5.49
CA LEU A 102 -8.03 -7.21 6.87
C LEU A 102 -9.06 -6.56 7.77
N ARG A 103 -9.82 -7.37 8.51
CA ARG A 103 -10.83 -6.87 9.45
C ARG A 103 -10.20 -6.59 10.81
N LYS A 104 -10.54 -5.46 11.39
CA LYS A 104 -10.20 -5.11 12.78
C LYS A 104 -11.28 -5.64 13.74
N PRO A 105 -10.92 -6.13 14.91
CA PRO A 105 -9.56 -6.36 15.39
C PRO A 105 -8.93 -7.58 14.72
N PHE A 106 -7.67 -7.47 14.33
CA PHE A 106 -6.93 -8.58 13.75
C PHE A 106 -5.89 -9.14 14.76
N GLN A 107 -5.57 -10.40 14.58
CA GLN A 107 -4.52 -11.07 15.35
C GLN A 107 -3.22 -11.12 14.54
N ALA A 108 -2.09 -11.27 15.25
CA ALA A 108 -0.78 -11.34 14.65
C ALA A 108 -0.67 -12.40 13.52
N PRO A 109 -1.14 -13.65 13.72
CA PRO A 109 -1.07 -14.65 12.65
C PRO A 109 -1.83 -14.26 11.38
N THR A 110 -2.99 -13.61 11.54
CA THR A 110 -3.81 -13.15 10.41
C THR A 110 -3.10 -12.06 9.63
N LEU A 111 -2.57 -11.05 10.32
CA LEU A 111 -1.81 -9.98 9.68
C LEU A 111 -0.60 -10.52 8.92
N LEU A 112 0.21 -11.35 9.57
CA LEU A 112 1.41 -11.93 8.95
C LEU A 112 1.09 -12.79 7.73
N ARG A 113 0.03 -13.57 7.79
CA ARG A 113 -0.42 -14.40 6.66
C ARG A 113 -0.81 -13.54 5.46
N GLN A 114 -1.58 -12.48 5.68
CA GLN A 114 -1.98 -11.58 4.61
C GLN A 114 -0.80 -10.85 4.00
N VAL A 115 0.11 -10.35 4.81
CA VAL A 115 1.31 -9.66 4.35
C VAL A 115 2.20 -10.60 3.53
N GLU A 116 2.46 -11.81 4.02
CA GLU A 116 3.27 -12.79 3.30
C GLU A 116 2.63 -13.20 1.98
N PHE A 117 1.32 -13.45 1.99
CA PHE A 117 0.57 -13.80 0.78
C PHE A 117 0.71 -12.73 -0.30
N VAL A 118 0.51 -11.47 0.06
CA VAL A 118 0.58 -10.35 -0.88
C VAL A 118 2.00 -10.13 -1.40
N LEU A 119 3.00 -10.20 -0.53
CA LEU A 119 4.40 -10.03 -0.91
C LEU A 119 4.89 -11.18 -1.81
N GLN A 120 4.49 -12.41 -1.54
CA GLN A 120 4.84 -13.57 -2.37
C GLN A 120 4.15 -13.52 -3.74
N ALA A 121 2.90 -13.10 -3.79
CA ALA A 121 2.17 -12.96 -5.04
C ALA A 121 2.84 -11.92 -5.96
N ARG A 122 3.38 -10.86 -5.40
CA ARG A 122 4.16 -9.87 -6.14
C ARG A 122 5.48 -10.45 -6.65
N ALA A 123 6.21 -11.16 -5.81
CA ALA A 123 7.50 -11.75 -6.19
C ALA A 123 7.37 -12.80 -7.30
N ARG A 124 6.20 -13.45 -7.41
CA ARG A 124 5.91 -14.45 -8.45
C ARG A 124 5.50 -13.86 -9.78
N ARG A 125 5.27 -12.56 -9.88
CA ARG A 125 4.99 -11.91 -11.15
C ARG A 125 6.31 -11.54 -11.82
N PRO A 126 6.82 -12.37 -12.75
CA PRO A 126 8.09 -12.08 -13.41
C PRO A 126 7.93 -10.80 -14.24
N GLY A 127 8.85 -9.87 -14.08
CA GLY A 127 8.96 -8.73 -14.95
C GLY A 127 7.89 -7.65 -14.78
N HIS A 128 7.28 -7.54 -13.60
CA HIS A 128 6.42 -6.39 -13.35
C HIS A 128 7.29 -5.14 -13.22
N VAL A 129 7.42 -4.44 -14.33
CA VAL A 129 8.14 -3.18 -14.47
C VAL A 129 7.11 -2.07 -14.33
N SER A 130 7.42 -0.99 -13.64
CA SER A 130 6.51 0.17 -13.65
C SER A 130 6.27 0.61 -15.09
N LEU A 131 5.12 1.22 -15.36
CA LEU A 131 4.83 1.73 -16.70
C LEU A 131 5.95 2.65 -17.20
N MET A 132 6.54 3.45 -16.31
CA MET A 132 7.65 4.34 -16.64
C MET A 132 8.91 3.56 -17.00
N ASP A 133 9.26 2.55 -16.20
CA ASP A 133 10.41 1.70 -16.49
C ASP A 133 10.24 0.91 -17.78
N TYR A 134 9.01 0.45 -18.04
CA TYR A 134 8.66 -0.19 -19.32
C TYR A 134 8.86 0.76 -20.50
N LEU A 135 8.39 2.00 -20.36
CA LEU A 135 8.56 3.01 -21.40
C LEU A 135 10.02 3.41 -21.60
N GLU A 136 10.79 3.50 -20.53
CA GLU A 136 12.23 3.72 -20.60
C GLU A 136 12.96 2.59 -21.35
N GLN A 137 12.62 1.36 -21.06
CA GLN A 137 13.20 0.20 -21.72
C GLN A 137 12.77 0.10 -23.19
N ALA A 138 11.51 0.41 -23.48
CA ALA A 138 10.96 0.30 -24.85
C ALA A 138 11.43 1.41 -25.77
N THR A 139 11.66 2.61 -25.25
CA THR A 139 11.93 3.78 -26.09
C THR A 139 13.36 4.32 -26.01
N GLY A 140 14.10 3.98 -24.96
CA GLY A 140 15.46 4.47 -24.75
C GLY A 140 15.60 6.00 -24.64
N ARG A 141 14.48 6.71 -24.72
CA ARG A 141 14.46 8.18 -24.85
C ARG A 141 14.43 8.95 -23.54
N TRP A 142 14.28 8.26 -22.41
CA TRP A 142 14.01 8.92 -21.13
C TRP A 142 15.18 8.86 -20.13
N ARG A 143 16.33 8.33 -20.54
CA ARG A 143 17.48 8.19 -19.65
C ARG A 143 17.99 9.50 -19.06
N ASP A 144 17.77 10.61 -19.80
CA ASP A 144 18.32 11.92 -19.42
C ASP A 144 17.22 12.95 -19.05
N ALA A 145 15.96 12.57 -19.10
CA ALA A 145 14.87 13.47 -18.69
C ALA A 145 14.60 13.36 -17.19
N PRO A 146 14.43 14.47 -16.49
CA PRO A 146 13.97 14.41 -15.12
C PRO A 146 12.62 13.70 -15.08
N ARG A 147 12.49 12.70 -14.24
CA ARG A 147 11.22 11.97 -14.07
C ARG A 147 10.12 12.99 -13.76
N PRO A 148 9.06 13.05 -14.55
CA PRO A 148 7.94 13.91 -14.20
C PRO A 148 7.42 13.45 -12.85
N ARG A 149 7.27 14.39 -11.94
CA ARG A 149 6.64 14.10 -10.66
C ARG A 149 5.27 13.52 -10.95
N ALA A 150 4.98 12.36 -10.38
CA ALA A 150 3.65 11.79 -10.48
C ALA A 150 2.64 12.82 -9.97
N VAL A 151 1.83 13.31 -10.85
CA VAL A 151 0.73 14.25 -10.53
C VAL A 151 -0.52 13.40 -10.45
N CYS A 152 -0.97 13.15 -9.22
CA CYS A 152 -2.23 12.47 -8.99
C CYS A 152 -3.16 13.34 -8.17
#